data_2a93f7e2f5109a337ccdeccb68cda079
#
_entry.id   2a93f7e2f5109a337ccdeccb68cda079
#
_cell.length_a   1.000
_cell.length_b   1.000
_cell.length_c   1.000
_cell.angle_alpha   90.00
_cell.angle_beta   90.00
_cell.angle_gamma   90.00
#
_symmetry.space_group_name_H-M   'P 1'
#
loop_
_entity.id
_entity.type
_entity.pdbx_description
1 polymer ?
#
loop_
_entity_poly.entity_id
_entity_poly.type
_entity_poly.pdbx_seq_one_letter_code
_entity_poly.pdbx_strand_id
1 'polypeptide(L)'
;MKKLILVLSLLILGCKTQVEEVNLSLASLFQNHMVIQQDTLVTIWGWAREGVEVKLESSWGEKSITLSDSTGAWQLQIKTPKVDHTPHQIRVKAGKEIINISDVLLGEIWLASGQSNM
;
A
#
# COMPACT_ATOMS: atom_id res chain seq x y z
N MET A 1 -51.87 13.72 17.89
CA MET A 1 -51.27 12.77 18.53
C MET A 1 -50.52 11.80 17.74
N LYS A 2 -51.04 11.28 16.68
CA LYS A 2 -50.34 10.33 15.95
C LYS A 2 -49.26 10.85 15.11
N LYS A 3 -49.16 12.13 14.94
CA LYS A 3 -48.18 12.71 14.02
C LYS A 3 -46.76 12.65 14.53
N LEU A 4 -46.60 12.44 15.81
CA LEU A 4 -45.29 12.43 16.35
C LEU A 4 -44.49 11.24 15.90
N ILE A 5 -45.14 10.19 15.52
CA ILE A 5 -44.44 8.97 15.16
C ILE A 5 -43.75 9.09 13.83
N LEU A 6 -44.28 9.94 12.97
CA LEU A 6 -43.68 10.06 11.65
C LEU A 6 -42.35 10.75 11.66
N VAL A 7 -42.14 11.61 12.61
CA VAL A 7 -40.91 12.39 12.62
C VAL A 7 -39.74 11.52 13.03
N LEU A 8 -39.99 10.53 13.86
CA LEU A 8 -38.95 9.72 14.36
C LEU A 8 -38.32 8.84 13.28
N SER A 9 -39.09 8.41 12.34
CA SER A 9 -38.57 7.53 11.32
C SER A 9 -37.65 8.22 10.36
N LEU A 10 -37.70 9.51 10.28
CA LEU A 10 -36.82 10.21 9.40
C LEU A 10 -35.40 10.30 9.89
N LEU A 11 -35.22 10.24 11.18
CA LEU A 11 -33.89 10.36 11.75
C LEU A 11 -33.02 9.18 11.43
N ILE A 12 -33.63 8.05 11.20
CA ILE A 12 -32.87 6.85 10.94
C ILE A 12 -32.20 6.88 9.58
N LEU A 13 -32.79 7.59 8.67
CA LEU A 13 -32.26 7.63 7.33
C LEU A 13 -31.02 8.47 7.18
N GLY A 14 -30.71 9.26 8.18
CA GLY A 14 -29.53 10.07 8.10
C GLY A 14 -28.25 9.38 8.43
N CYS A 15 -28.33 8.18 8.94
CA CYS A 15 -27.13 7.47 9.34
C CYS A 15 -26.57 6.67 8.21
N LYS A 16 -25.99 7.33 7.26
CA LYS A 16 -25.34 6.62 6.21
C LYS A 16 -23.90 6.46 6.51
N THR A 17 -23.42 5.25 6.36
CA THR A 17 -22.02 5.03 6.46
C THR A 17 -21.41 5.44 5.16
N GLN A 18 -20.46 6.30 5.22
CA GLN A 18 -19.74 6.68 4.03
C GLN A 18 -18.42 5.99 4.01
N VAL A 19 -18.10 5.41 2.88
CA VAL A 19 -16.80 4.82 2.67
C VAL A 19 -15.87 5.93 2.25
N GLU A 20 -14.90 6.22 3.08
CA GLU A 20 -13.94 7.25 2.76
C GLU A 20 -12.85 6.68 1.90
N GLU A 21 -12.53 7.37 0.85
CA GLU A 21 -11.47 6.97 -0.03
C GLU A 21 -10.15 7.32 0.60
N VAL A 22 -9.21 6.41 0.53
CA VAL A 22 -7.90 6.64 1.09
C VAL A 22 -6.89 7.06 0.04
N ASN A 23 -7.23 6.95 -1.23
CA ASN A 23 -6.38 7.38 -2.34
C ASN A 23 -4.99 6.77 -2.25
N LEU A 24 -4.96 5.46 -2.08
CA LEU A 24 -3.71 4.74 -1.96
C LEU A 24 -2.97 4.72 -3.28
N SER A 25 -1.69 5.07 -3.25
CA SER A 25 -0.85 4.97 -4.43
C SER A 25 0.55 4.59 -4.04
N LEU A 26 1.28 4.01 -4.98
CA LEU A 26 2.67 3.66 -4.83
C LEU A 26 3.51 4.57 -5.70
N ALA A 27 4.76 4.78 -5.28
CA ALA A 27 5.70 5.47 -6.14
C ALA A 27 5.82 4.71 -7.46
N SER A 28 6.02 5.45 -8.53
CA SER A 28 5.91 4.90 -9.88
C SER A 28 6.93 3.82 -10.19
N LEU A 29 7.98 3.74 -9.42
CA LEU A 29 8.98 2.73 -9.67
C LEU A 29 8.53 1.33 -9.21
N PHE A 30 7.50 1.25 -8.38
CA PHE A 30 6.98 -0.03 -7.92
C PHE A 30 5.83 -0.45 -8.84
N GLN A 31 6.09 -1.40 -9.69
CA GLN A 31 5.10 -1.82 -10.67
C GLN A 31 5.32 -3.28 -11.02
N ASN A 32 4.36 -3.83 -11.72
CA ASN A 32 4.45 -5.21 -12.17
C ASN A 32 5.72 -5.44 -12.96
N HIS A 33 6.28 -6.62 -12.82
CA HIS A 33 7.49 -7.05 -13.52
C HIS A 33 8.75 -6.34 -13.03
N MET A 34 8.70 -5.75 -11.85
CA MET A 34 9.89 -5.09 -11.32
C MET A 34 10.86 -6.10 -10.74
N VAL A 35 12.11 -5.67 -10.61
CA VAL A 35 13.13 -6.45 -9.91
C VAL A 35 13.48 -5.67 -8.65
N ILE A 36 13.54 -6.36 -7.52
CA ILE A 36 13.96 -5.73 -6.28
C ILE A 36 15.18 -6.47 -5.74
N GLN A 37 15.96 -5.75 -4.96
CA GLN A 37 17.20 -6.28 -4.42
C GLN A 37 16.93 -7.44 -3.48
N GLN A 38 17.69 -8.51 -3.63
CA GLN A 38 17.55 -9.69 -2.78
C GLN A 38 18.31 -9.52 -1.46
N ASP A 39 17.94 -10.32 -0.49
CA ASP A 39 18.68 -10.52 0.76
C ASP A 39 19.02 -9.20 1.45
N THR A 40 18.05 -8.33 1.60
CA THR A 40 18.28 -7.03 2.21
C THR A 40 16.96 -6.43 2.68
N LEU A 41 17.04 -5.25 3.27
CA LEU A 41 15.85 -4.47 3.59
C LEU A 41 15.57 -3.52 2.44
N VAL A 42 14.37 -3.53 1.95
CA VAL A 42 13.94 -2.67 0.84
C VAL A 42 12.88 -1.72 1.36
N THR A 43 12.97 -0.46 0.98
CA THR A 43 11.95 0.52 1.34
C THR A 43 10.97 0.66 0.20
N ILE A 44 9.68 0.56 0.52
CA ILE A 44 8.60 0.78 -0.42
C ILE A 44 7.80 1.95 0.10
N TRP A 45 7.44 2.88 -0.78
CA TRP A 45 6.76 4.08 -0.34
C TRP A 45 5.70 4.50 -1.33
N GLY A 46 4.86 5.42 -0.87
CA GLY A 46 3.78 5.95 -1.68
C GLY A 46 3.00 6.99 -0.91
N TRP A 47 1.75 7.15 -1.27
CA TRP A 47 0.91 8.18 -0.70
C TRP A 47 -0.48 7.63 -0.41
N ALA A 48 -1.15 8.28 0.53
CA ALA A 48 -2.52 7.95 0.89
C ALA A 48 -3.06 9.17 1.62
N ARG A 49 -4.34 9.13 1.97
CA ARG A 49 -4.86 10.18 2.83
C ARG A 49 -4.10 10.13 4.16
N GLU A 50 -3.94 11.28 4.79
CA GLU A 50 -3.16 11.34 6.03
C GLU A 50 -3.76 10.45 7.12
N GLY A 51 -2.92 9.90 7.96
CA GLY A 51 -3.35 9.15 9.11
C GLY A 51 -3.96 7.80 8.80
N VAL A 52 -3.71 7.26 7.62
CA VAL A 52 -4.29 6.00 7.20
C VAL A 52 -3.30 4.88 7.39
N GLU A 53 -3.78 3.76 7.89
CA GLU A 53 -2.95 2.59 8.07
C GLU A 53 -2.71 1.90 6.74
N VAL A 54 -1.45 1.63 6.43
CA VAL A 54 -1.06 0.97 5.19
C VAL A 54 -0.38 -0.33 5.56
N LYS A 55 -0.85 -1.42 4.99
CA LYS A 55 -0.31 -2.76 5.26
C LYS A 55 0.27 -3.34 3.99
N LEU A 56 1.36 -4.04 4.14
CA LEU A 56 2.00 -4.72 3.02
C LEU A 56 2.16 -6.19 3.37
N GLU A 57 1.88 -7.05 2.41
CA GLU A 57 2.13 -8.48 2.52
C GLU A 57 2.82 -8.95 1.26
N SER A 58 3.81 -9.78 1.42
CA SER A 58 4.50 -10.36 0.27
C SER A 58 4.23 -11.85 0.18
N SER A 59 4.41 -12.40 -1.00
CA SER A 59 4.21 -13.83 -1.20
C SER A 59 5.28 -14.68 -0.52
N TRP A 60 6.37 -14.08 -0.07
CA TRP A 60 7.40 -14.82 0.67
C TRP A 60 7.20 -14.71 2.18
N GLY A 61 6.08 -14.16 2.62
CA GLY A 61 5.74 -14.18 4.04
C GLY A 61 6.06 -12.92 4.82
N GLU A 62 6.57 -11.90 4.17
CA GLU A 62 6.89 -10.65 4.85
C GLU A 62 5.63 -9.83 5.04
N LYS A 63 5.50 -9.19 6.19
CA LYS A 63 4.37 -8.31 6.50
C LYS A 63 4.89 -7.07 7.17
N SER A 64 4.31 -5.94 6.83
CA SER A 64 4.73 -4.67 7.39
C SER A 64 3.54 -3.73 7.44
N ILE A 65 3.58 -2.76 8.34
CA ILE A 65 2.46 -1.86 8.55
C ILE A 65 3.01 -0.50 8.93
N THR A 66 2.36 0.56 8.45
CA THR A 66 2.75 1.91 8.79
C THR A 66 1.52 2.82 8.74
N LEU A 67 1.71 4.06 9.11
CA LEU A 67 0.68 5.10 8.99
C LEU A 67 1.18 6.17 8.06
N SER A 68 0.29 6.69 7.22
CA SER A 68 0.65 7.84 6.41
C SER A 68 0.78 9.07 7.31
N ASP A 69 1.68 9.95 6.95
CA ASP A 69 1.94 11.15 7.75
C ASP A 69 1.01 12.29 7.38
N SER A 70 1.27 13.47 7.92
CA SER A 70 0.39 14.62 7.69
C SER A 70 0.36 15.09 6.25
N THR A 71 1.33 14.70 5.44
CA THR A 71 1.34 15.01 4.01
C THR A 71 0.76 13.89 3.18
N GLY A 72 0.40 12.78 3.81
CA GLY A 72 -0.07 11.60 3.12
C GLY A 72 1.01 10.64 2.69
N ALA A 73 2.26 10.93 2.97
CA ALA A 73 3.35 10.05 2.59
C ALA A 73 3.46 8.88 3.56
N TRP A 74 3.77 7.72 3.04
CA TRP A 74 4.03 6.55 3.86
C TRP A 74 5.21 5.77 3.29
N GLN A 75 5.89 5.04 4.17
CA GLN A 75 6.94 4.15 3.73
C GLN A 75 6.99 2.93 4.63
N LEU A 76 7.38 1.83 4.04
CA LEU A 76 7.49 0.54 4.71
C LEU A 76 8.84 -0.06 4.36
N GLN A 77 9.38 -0.82 5.28
CA GLN A 77 10.57 -1.60 5.01
C GLN A 77 10.21 -3.06 5.05
N ILE A 78 10.67 -3.80 4.06
CA ILE A 78 10.44 -5.24 3.99
C ILE A 78 11.76 -5.94 3.76
N LYS A 79 11.87 -7.10 4.34
CA LYS A 79 13.07 -7.90 4.18
C LYS A 79 12.86 -8.82 2.99
N THR A 80 13.83 -8.87 2.11
CA THR A 80 13.75 -9.74 0.94
C THR A 80 14.60 -10.98 1.17
N PRO A 81 14.15 -12.12 0.67
CA PRO A 81 14.96 -13.34 0.75
C PRO A 81 16.00 -13.37 -0.35
N LYS A 82 16.80 -14.39 -0.35
CA LYS A 82 17.74 -14.61 -1.44
C LYS A 82 16.99 -14.97 -2.70
N VAL A 83 17.62 -14.73 -3.82
CA VAL A 83 17.02 -14.99 -5.11
C VAL A 83 16.64 -16.46 -5.22
N ASP A 84 15.44 -16.72 -5.73
CA ASP A 84 14.93 -18.07 -5.87
C ASP A 84 14.33 -18.32 -7.25
N HIS A 85 14.44 -17.34 -8.15
CA HIS A 85 13.95 -17.44 -9.53
C HIS A 85 12.44 -17.64 -9.63
N THR A 86 11.72 -17.33 -8.58
CA THR A 86 10.28 -17.46 -8.54
C THR A 86 9.64 -16.09 -8.66
N PRO A 87 8.65 -15.90 -9.50
CA PRO A 87 7.93 -14.62 -9.52
C PRO A 87 7.13 -14.46 -8.24
N HIS A 88 7.26 -13.32 -7.62
CA HIS A 88 6.59 -13.02 -6.37
C HIS A 88 5.53 -11.96 -6.53
N GLN A 89 4.75 -11.78 -5.50
CA GLN A 89 3.71 -10.77 -5.47
C GLN A 89 3.82 -9.97 -4.19
N ILE A 90 3.46 -8.70 -4.30
CA ILE A 90 3.39 -7.81 -3.17
C ILE A 90 2.00 -7.17 -3.19
N ARG A 91 1.35 -7.15 -2.05
CA ARG A 91 0.03 -6.57 -1.91
C ARG A 91 0.09 -5.47 -0.88
N VAL A 92 -0.39 -4.29 -1.25
CA VAL A 92 -0.45 -3.13 -0.36
C VAL A 92 -1.92 -2.78 -0.18
N LYS A 93 -2.34 -2.62 1.06
CA LYS A 93 -3.74 -2.39 1.39
C LYS A 93 -3.87 -1.19 2.31
N ALA A 94 -4.87 -0.39 2.06
CA ALA A 94 -5.23 0.70 2.95
C ALA A 94 -6.74 0.89 2.84
N GLY A 95 -7.44 0.79 3.95
CA GLY A 95 -8.89 0.81 3.94
C GLY A 95 -9.42 -0.31 3.07
N LYS A 96 -10.20 0.04 2.07
CA LYS A 96 -10.72 -0.96 1.15
C LYS A 96 -9.95 -1.01 -0.15
N GLU A 97 -8.91 -0.21 -0.28
CA GLU A 97 -8.12 -0.16 -1.50
C GLU A 97 -6.96 -1.13 -1.42
N ILE A 98 -6.71 -1.80 -2.52
CA ILE A 98 -5.67 -2.82 -2.62
C ILE A 98 -4.90 -2.59 -3.91
N ILE A 99 -3.59 -2.59 -3.80
CA ILE A 99 -2.71 -2.55 -4.97
C ILE A 99 -1.91 -3.84 -4.96
N ASN A 100 -1.99 -4.58 -6.06
CA ASN A 100 -1.24 -5.81 -6.23
C ASN A 100 -0.13 -5.57 -7.23
N ILE A 101 1.09 -5.93 -6.85
CA ILE A 101 2.23 -5.90 -7.76
C ILE A 101 2.59 -7.36 -8.03
N SER A 102 2.54 -7.76 -9.28
CA SER A 102 2.78 -9.15 -9.64
C SER A 102 4.06 -9.28 -10.44
N ASP A 103 4.52 -10.52 -10.54
CA ASP A 103 5.72 -10.86 -11.29
C ASP A 103 6.92 -10.05 -10.80
N VAL A 104 7.11 -10.02 -9.49
CA VAL A 104 8.24 -9.34 -8.86
C VAL A 104 9.37 -10.36 -8.74
N LEU A 105 10.52 -10.03 -9.27
CA LEU A 105 11.67 -10.92 -9.21
C LEU A 105 12.70 -10.36 -8.23
N LEU A 106 13.35 -11.27 -7.53
CA LEU A 106 14.45 -10.92 -6.64
C LEU A 106 15.74 -11.03 -7.41
N GLY A 107 16.62 -10.07 -7.26
CA GLY A 107 17.88 -10.11 -7.97
C GLY A 107 18.85 -9.09 -7.45
N GLU A 108 19.90 -8.86 -8.21
CA GLU A 108 20.88 -7.85 -7.88
C GLU A 108 20.62 -6.61 -8.70
N ILE A 109 20.53 -5.49 -8.02
CA ILE A 109 20.33 -4.22 -8.71
C ILE A 109 21.62 -3.45 -8.61
N TRP A 110 22.18 -3.13 -9.77
CA TRP A 110 23.43 -2.40 -9.84
C TRP A 110 23.12 -0.95 -10.13
N LEU A 111 23.59 -0.06 -9.28
CA LEU A 111 23.43 1.35 -9.51
C LEU A 111 24.70 1.89 -10.13
N ALA A 112 24.57 2.36 -11.33
CA ALA A 112 25.69 2.97 -11.98
C ALA A 112 25.63 4.47 -11.85
N SER A 113 25.02 4.91 -10.82
CA SER A 113 24.69 6.31 -10.72
C SER A 113 25.90 7.19 -10.67
N GLY A 114 26.90 6.72 -10.12
CA GLY A 114 27.98 7.63 -9.99
C GLY A 114 28.54 8.02 -11.27
N GLN A 115 28.28 7.35 -12.14
CA GLN A 115 28.86 7.60 -13.22
C GLN A 115 28.28 8.22 -14.08
N SER A 116 27.63 8.57 -13.82
CA SER A 116 27.00 9.22 -14.58
C SER A 116 27.47 9.79 -15.45
N ASN A 117 27.85 9.96 -15.37
CA ASN A 117 28.20 10.60 -16.15
C ASN A 117 28.31 9.90 -17.12
N MET A 118 27.96 9.20 -17.05
CA MET A 118 28.01 8.61 -17.97
C MET A 118 27.36 8.81 -18.79
#